data_5553cc5a28fa1e27a42ae92b9d28c1ae
#
_entry.id   5553cc5a28fa1e27a42ae92b9d28c1ae
#
_cell.length_a   1.000
_cell.length_b   1.000
_cell.length_c   1.000
_cell.angle_alpha   90.00
_cell.angle_beta   90.00
_cell.angle_gamma   90.00
#
_symmetry.space_group_name_H-M   'P 1'
#
loop_
_entity.id
_entity.type
_entity.pdbx_description
1 polymer ?
#
loop_
_entity_poly.entity_id
_entity_poly.type
_entity_poly.pdbx_seq_one_letter_code
_entity_poly.pdbx_strand_id
1 'polypeptide(L)'
;MPMSLRVATLLALLLFVVACGAKQTNEESESEECVTEQTMLVAELEEGKTCEVIADFGVVTHRAIVEMPIRVVNATDEPIVLVDYSTTCRCTMLDLDRAPIEAGGECEIVLTFDSRGEWGGVGNFLDITTSNPECGFVIWMGATVE
;
A
#
# COMPACT_ATOMS: atom_id res chain seq x y z
N MET A 1 -34.73 -10.22 -59.83
CA MET A 1 -35.01 -11.37 -60.66
C MET A 1 -33.83 -12.31 -60.65
N PRO A 2 -34.02 -13.58 -60.63
CA PRO A 2 -34.65 -14.41 -59.63
C PRO A 2 -33.67 -15.48 -59.09
N MET A 3 -33.98 -16.01 -57.93
CA MET A 3 -34.29 -17.42 -57.69
C MET A 3 -33.17 -18.40 -58.06
N SER A 4 -32.80 -19.33 -57.26
CA SER A 4 -33.50 -20.52 -56.78
C SER A 4 -32.55 -21.27 -55.86
N LEU A 5 -32.86 -21.62 -54.65
CA LEU A 5 -33.61 -22.77 -54.17
C LEU A 5 -33.02 -24.14 -54.54
N ARG A 6 -32.72 -24.89 -53.53
CA ARG A 6 -32.98 -26.31 -53.23
C ARG A 6 -31.82 -26.95 -52.47
N VAL A 7 -32.01 -27.25 -51.20
CA VAL A 7 -32.68 -28.42 -50.63
C VAL A 7 -32.03 -29.74 -50.99
N ALA A 8 -31.55 -30.42 -50.05
CA ALA A 8 -31.68 -31.84 -49.74
C ALA A 8 -30.60 -32.25 -48.72
N THR A 9 -30.95 -32.45 -47.55
CA THR A 9 -31.47 -33.69 -46.89
C THR A 9 -30.61 -34.92 -47.06
N LEU A 10 -30.28 -35.47 -45.94
CA LEU A 10 -30.23 -36.87 -45.49
C LEU A 10 -28.93 -37.14 -44.73
N LEU A 11 -29.01 -37.37 -43.51
CA LEU A 11 -29.46 -38.55 -42.73
C LEU A 11 -28.34 -39.53 -42.43
N ALA A 12 -28.16 -39.72 -41.17
CA ALA A 12 -27.77 -40.95 -40.49
C ALA A 12 -26.27 -41.23 -40.39
N LEU A 13 -25.69 -41.50 -39.34
CA LEU A 13 -25.94 -42.61 -38.42
C LEU A 13 -24.92 -42.55 -37.30
N LEU A 14 -25.37 -42.64 -36.11
CA LEU A 14 -24.78 -43.23 -34.93
C LEU A 14 -23.44 -43.94 -35.12
N LEU A 15 -22.50 -43.57 -34.28
CA LEU A 15 -21.71 -44.57 -33.55
C LEU A 15 -21.32 -44.01 -32.17
N PHE A 16 -21.93 -44.58 -31.22
CA PHE A 16 -21.52 -44.57 -29.80
C PHE A 16 -20.09 -45.11 -29.69
N VAL A 17 -19.19 -44.31 -29.20
CA VAL A 17 -18.03 -44.83 -28.49
C VAL A 17 -18.05 -44.26 -27.08
N VAL A 18 -18.52 -45.08 -26.18
CA VAL A 18 -18.24 -44.96 -24.77
C VAL A 18 -16.76 -45.25 -24.59
N ALA A 19 -15.99 -44.22 -24.28
CA ALA A 19 -14.68 -44.39 -23.70
C ALA A 19 -14.74 -43.74 -22.32
N CYS A 20 -14.83 -44.61 -21.36
CA CYS A 20 -14.56 -44.40 -19.97
C CYS A 20 -13.14 -43.88 -19.81
N GLY A 21 -12.94 -42.91 -18.98
CA GLY A 21 -11.61 -42.75 -18.43
C GLY A 21 -11.13 -41.32 -18.28
N ALA A 22 -10.82 -41.06 -17.02
CA ALA A 22 -9.99 -39.98 -16.50
C ALA A 22 -10.68 -38.65 -16.27
N LYS A 23 -11.27 -38.60 -15.11
CA LYS A 23 -11.48 -37.43 -14.30
C LYS A 23 -10.09 -36.85 -13.94
N GLN A 24 -9.58 -35.94 -14.75
CA GLN A 24 -8.52 -35.04 -14.30
C GLN A 24 -9.19 -33.92 -13.54
N THR A 25 -9.24 -34.09 -12.24
CA THR A 25 -9.32 -32.99 -11.31
C THR A 25 -8.04 -32.18 -11.46
N ASN A 26 -8.09 -31.11 -12.23
CA ASN A 26 -7.20 -30.00 -12.04
C ASN A 26 -7.63 -29.37 -10.70
N GLU A 27 -6.98 -29.78 -9.64
CA GLU A 27 -6.82 -28.94 -8.50
C GLU A 27 -5.85 -27.83 -8.93
N GLU A 28 -6.40 -26.77 -9.53
CA GLU A 28 -5.80 -25.47 -9.48
C GLU A 28 -5.75 -25.11 -8.01
N SER A 29 -4.59 -25.31 -7.43
CA SER A 29 -4.18 -24.69 -6.21
C SER A 29 -4.17 -23.18 -6.49
N GLU A 30 -5.33 -22.54 -6.34
CA GLU A 30 -5.40 -21.13 -6.07
C GLU A 30 -4.73 -20.97 -4.69
N SER A 31 -3.43 -20.71 -4.73
CA SER A 31 -2.80 -19.99 -3.65
C SER A 31 -3.51 -18.65 -3.60
N GLU A 32 -4.47 -18.53 -2.71
CA GLU A 32 -4.95 -17.24 -2.23
C GLU A 32 -3.72 -16.54 -1.65
N GLU A 33 -3.04 -15.82 -2.53
CA GLU A 33 -2.14 -14.78 -2.15
C GLU A 33 -3.01 -13.78 -1.41
N CYS A 34 -2.99 -13.87 -0.08
CA CYS A 34 -3.57 -12.87 0.79
C CYS A 34 -2.78 -11.59 0.52
N VAL A 35 -3.19 -10.86 -0.50
CA VAL A 35 -2.80 -9.48 -0.70
C VAL A 35 -3.44 -8.74 0.47
N THR A 36 -2.69 -8.63 1.55
CA THR A 36 -2.97 -7.66 2.59
C THR A 36 -2.90 -6.33 1.89
N GLU A 37 -4.03 -5.76 1.57
CA GLU A 37 -4.18 -4.40 1.08
C GLU A 37 -3.63 -3.52 2.21
N GLN A 38 -2.32 -3.27 2.17
CA GLN A 38 -1.69 -2.30 3.06
C GLN A 38 -2.28 -0.96 2.64
N THR A 39 -3.24 -0.49 3.42
CA THR A 39 -3.79 0.85 3.28
C THR A 39 -2.62 1.81 3.44
N MET A 40 -2.14 2.34 2.32
CA MET A 40 -1.05 3.32 2.33
C MET A 40 -1.52 4.56 3.07
N LEU A 41 -0.77 4.96 4.08
CA LEU A 41 -1.02 6.20 4.80
C LEU A 41 -0.72 7.39 3.89
N VAL A 42 -1.51 8.45 4.03
CA VAL A 42 -1.36 9.65 3.22
C VAL A 42 -1.24 10.87 4.15
N ALA A 43 -0.19 11.66 3.94
CA ALA A 43 -0.01 12.99 4.52
C ALA A 43 -0.28 14.02 3.43
N GLU A 44 -1.31 14.81 3.58
CA GLU A 44 -1.66 15.88 2.65
C GLU A 44 -1.19 17.23 3.22
N LEU A 45 -0.28 17.87 2.51
CA LEU A 45 0.29 19.17 2.90
C LEU A 45 -0.59 20.28 2.34
N GLU A 46 -1.27 21.01 3.21
CA GLU A 46 -2.08 22.16 2.89
C GLU A 46 -1.55 23.39 3.65
N GLU A 47 -1.61 24.55 3.02
CA GLU A 47 -1.17 25.81 3.62
C GLU A 47 -2.03 26.17 4.86
N GLY A 48 -1.37 26.53 5.96
CA GLY A 48 -2.02 26.88 7.21
C GLY A 48 -2.68 25.74 7.97
N LYS A 49 -2.42 24.49 7.56
CA LYS A 49 -2.93 23.30 8.25
C LYS A 49 -1.78 22.37 8.66
N THR A 50 -1.89 21.80 9.84
CA THR A 50 -1.04 20.69 10.27
C THR A 50 -1.78 19.39 10.00
N CYS A 51 -1.23 18.54 9.14
CA CYS A 51 -1.76 17.21 8.90
C CYS A 51 -1.28 16.25 10.01
N GLU A 52 -2.15 15.37 10.47
CA GLU A 52 -1.81 14.31 11.41
C GLU A 52 -2.00 12.94 10.76
N VAL A 53 -0.97 12.12 10.83
CA VAL A 53 -0.96 10.75 10.30
C VAL A 53 -0.84 9.78 11.46
N ILE A 54 -1.67 8.76 11.51
CA ILE A 54 -1.62 7.71 12.53
C ILE A 54 -1.01 6.47 11.89
N ALA A 55 0.19 6.10 12.33
CA ALA A 55 0.94 4.94 11.87
C ALA A 55 0.92 3.86 12.96
N ASP A 56 -0.02 2.93 12.88
CA ASP A 56 -0.14 1.80 13.81
C ASP A 56 0.51 0.56 13.20
N PHE A 57 1.61 0.12 13.80
CA PHE A 57 2.31 -1.12 13.40
C PHE A 57 1.65 -2.38 13.98
N GLY A 58 0.64 -2.24 14.85
CA GLY A 58 0.00 -3.36 15.52
C GLY A 58 0.95 -4.12 16.43
N VAL A 59 0.88 -5.46 16.38
CA VAL A 59 1.76 -6.34 17.17
C VAL A 59 3.05 -6.59 16.41
N VAL A 60 4.17 -6.23 17.02
CA VAL A 60 5.52 -6.36 16.46
C VAL A 60 6.34 -7.30 17.33
N THR A 61 7.00 -8.27 16.72
CA THR A 61 7.91 -9.16 17.44
C THR A 61 9.12 -8.38 17.97
N HIS A 62 9.51 -8.67 19.21
CA HIS A 62 10.71 -8.10 19.80
C HIS A 62 11.95 -8.34 18.91
N ARG A 63 12.80 -7.33 18.79
CA ARG A 63 14.01 -7.29 17.94
C ARG A 63 13.74 -7.34 16.43
N ALA A 64 12.54 -7.01 16.00
CA ALA A 64 12.22 -6.82 14.61
C ALA A 64 12.46 -5.35 14.19
N ILE A 65 12.71 -5.17 12.91
CA ILE A 65 12.66 -3.87 12.23
C ILE A 65 11.50 -3.96 11.26
N VAL A 66 10.57 -3.04 11.38
CA VAL A 66 9.36 -2.97 10.54
C VAL A 66 9.28 -1.61 9.89
N GLU A 67 8.74 -1.57 8.69
CA GLU A 67 8.67 -0.38 7.86
C GLU A 67 7.23 -0.12 7.42
N MET A 68 6.89 1.14 7.28
CA MET A 68 5.60 1.58 6.82
C MET A 68 5.78 2.72 5.81
N PRO A 69 5.37 2.52 4.55
CA PRO A 69 5.40 3.58 3.55
C PRO A 69 4.29 4.60 3.82
N ILE A 70 4.61 5.86 3.66
CA ILE A 70 3.69 6.98 3.79
C ILE A 70 3.81 7.83 2.54
N ARG A 71 2.70 8.08 1.88
CA ARG A 71 2.63 8.98 0.74
C ARG A 71 2.43 10.40 1.23
N VAL A 72 3.27 11.30 0.79
CA VAL A 72 3.14 12.74 1.06
C VAL A 72 2.67 13.43 -0.21
N VAL A 73 1.56 14.14 -0.12
CA VAL A 73 0.95 14.87 -1.24
C VAL A 73 1.09 16.37 -0.98
N ASN A 74 1.62 17.10 -1.94
CA ASN A 74 1.66 18.56 -1.90
C ASN A 74 0.39 19.14 -2.53
N ALA A 75 -0.56 19.52 -1.70
CA ALA A 75 -1.80 20.17 -2.13
C ALA A 75 -1.70 21.72 -2.16
N THR A 76 -0.49 22.26 -2.06
CA THR A 76 -0.25 23.71 -2.19
C THR A 76 0.07 24.10 -3.64
N ASP A 77 0.12 25.39 -3.90
CA ASP A 77 0.40 25.95 -5.23
C ASP A 77 1.91 26.10 -5.50
N GLU A 78 2.78 25.81 -4.53
CA GLU A 78 4.23 25.97 -4.64
C GLU A 78 4.97 24.66 -4.34
N PRO A 79 6.16 24.43 -4.90
CA PRO A 79 6.98 23.27 -4.55
C PRO A 79 7.39 23.27 -3.07
N ILE A 80 7.30 22.09 -2.43
CA ILE A 80 7.67 21.89 -1.02
C ILE A 80 8.79 20.87 -0.93
N VAL A 81 9.75 21.11 -0.03
CA VAL A 81 10.82 20.17 0.31
C VAL A 81 10.64 19.71 1.74
N LEU A 82 10.77 18.41 1.99
CA LEU A 82 10.86 17.86 3.34
C LEU A 82 12.27 18.12 3.88
N VAL A 83 12.38 18.98 4.88
CA VAL A 83 13.69 19.49 5.34
C VAL A 83 14.29 18.61 6.42
N ASP A 84 13.52 18.32 7.48
CA ASP A 84 13.97 17.58 8.64
C ASP A 84 12.79 16.99 9.41
N TYR A 85 13.09 16.16 10.39
CA TYR A 85 12.10 15.70 11.36
C TYR A 85 12.70 15.64 12.77
N SER A 86 11.86 15.79 13.78
CA SER A 86 12.19 15.52 15.17
C SER A 86 11.38 14.36 15.71
N THR A 87 11.97 13.58 16.62
CA THR A 87 11.30 12.44 17.27
C THR A 87 11.71 12.33 18.71
N THR A 88 10.84 11.82 19.56
CA THR A 88 11.10 11.60 20.99
C THR A 88 11.74 10.24 21.27
N CYS A 89 11.74 9.31 20.31
CA CYS A 89 12.32 7.97 20.44
C CYS A 89 13.35 7.70 19.35
N ARG A 90 14.50 7.15 19.73
CA ARG A 90 15.49 6.65 18.79
C ARG A 90 15.09 5.33 18.12
N CYS A 91 13.98 4.74 18.58
CA CYS A 91 13.39 3.53 18.02
C CYS A 91 12.69 3.78 16.68
N THR A 92 12.49 5.04 16.28
CA THR A 92 11.88 5.42 15.02
C THR A 92 12.81 6.24 14.15
N MET A 93 12.84 5.94 12.88
CA MET A 93 13.57 6.67 11.84
C MET A 93 12.65 6.94 10.68
N LEU A 94 12.89 8.05 9.99
CA LEU A 94 12.17 8.44 8.80
C LEU A 94 13.17 8.68 7.67
N ASP A 95 13.00 7.97 6.57
CA ASP A 95 13.76 8.22 5.37
C ASP A 95 13.05 9.29 4.54
N LEU A 96 13.66 10.47 4.49
CA LEU A 96 13.10 11.64 3.81
C LEU A 96 13.69 11.76 2.39
N ASP A 97 12.82 11.77 1.39
CA ASP A 97 13.20 12.30 0.09
C ASP A 97 13.27 13.85 0.18
N ARG A 98 14.44 14.40 -0.10
CA ARG A 98 14.69 15.84 -0.08
C ARG A 98 14.53 16.48 -1.46
N ALA A 99 14.04 15.75 -2.45
CA ALA A 99 13.67 16.33 -3.72
C ALA A 99 12.44 17.25 -3.55
N PRO A 100 12.33 18.33 -4.30
CA PRO A 100 11.14 19.16 -4.30
C PRO A 100 9.91 18.34 -4.74
N ILE A 101 8.83 18.41 -3.95
CA ILE A 101 7.52 17.91 -4.33
C ILE A 101 6.82 19.07 -5.03
N GLU A 102 6.62 18.95 -6.33
CA GLU A 102 5.95 19.98 -7.13
C GLU A 102 4.50 20.20 -6.65
N ALA A 103 3.93 21.35 -6.98
CA ALA A 103 2.52 21.65 -6.71
C ALA A 103 1.60 20.55 -7.27
N GLY A 104 0.77 19.96 -6.43
CA GLY A 104 -0.08 18.81 -6.79
C GLY A 104 0.67 17.48 -6.98
N GLY A 105 2.00 17.46 -6.74
CA GLY A 105 2.82 16.25 -6.80
C GLY A 105 2.83 15.46 -5.50
N GLU A 106 3.50 14.33 -5.53
CA GLU A 106 3.62 13.43 -4.38
C GLU A 106 5.00 12.79 -4.29
N CYS A 107 5.39 12.38 -3.08
CA CYS A 107 6.55 11.52 -2.84
C CYS A 107 6.20 10.44 -1.82
N GLU A 108 7.05 9.43 -1.71
CA GLU A 108 6.95 8.40 -0.69
C GLU A 108 8.08 8.56 0.32
N ILE A 109 7.75 8.46 1.59
CA ILE A 109 8.70 8.36 2.70
C ILE A 109 8.47 7.06 3.44
N VAL A 110 9.52 6.54 4.10
CA VAL A 110 9.43 5.29 4.84
C VAL A 110 9.67 5.53 6.32
N LEU A 111 8.65 5.20 7.13
CA LEU A 111 8.76 5.17 8.58
C LEU A 111 9.26 3.81 9.03
N THR A 112 10.41 3.77 9.69
CA THR A 112 11.01 2.55 10.24
C THR A 112 10.86 2.54 11.76
N PHE A 113 10.39 1.43 12.31
CA PHE A 113 10.37 1.16 13.74
C PHE A 113 11.28 -0.02 14.07
N ASP A 114 12.21 0.21 14.98
CA ASP A 114 13.15 -0.78 15.52
C ASP A 114 12.71 -1.18 16.91
N SER A 115 12.17 -2.39 17.07
CA SER A 115 11.66 -2.88 18.35
C SER A 115 12.75 -3.42 19.30
N ARG A 116 14.03 -3.32 18.94
CA ARG A 116 15.13 -3.71 19.82
C ARG A 116 15.19 -2.81 21.06
N GLY A 117 14.95 -3.37 22.22
CA GLY A 117 14.93 -2.65 23.50
C GLY A 117 13.56 -2.15 23.91
N GLU A 118 12.54 -2.38 23.10
CA GLU A 118 11.15 -2.01 23.37
C GLU A 118 10.33 -3.23 23.80
N TRP A 119 9.36 -3.02 24.70
CA TRP A 119 8.43 -4.04 25.19
C TRP A 119 7.05 -3.44 25.50
N GLY A 120 5.99 -4.20 25.26
CA GLY A 120 4.62 -3.77 25.51
C GLY A 120 4.19 -2.64 24.58
N GLY A 121 3.29 -1.76 25.07
CA GLY A 121 2.80 -0.64 24.27
C GLY A 121 3.87 0.43 24.09
N VAL A 122 4.15 0.77 22.84
CA VAL A 122 5.08 1.83 22.43
C VAL A 122 4.29 2.90 21.67
N GLY A 123 4.48 4.16 22.05
CA GLY A 123 3.90 5.31 21.36
C GLY A 123 4.93 6.40 21.21
N ASN A 124 4.98 7.00 20.04
CA ASN A 124 5.89 8.07 19.71
C ASN A 124 5.27 9.03 18.70
N PHE A 125 5.84 10.22 18.57
CA PHE A 125 5.48 11.12 17.48
C PHE A 125 6.72 11.62 16.77
N LEU A 126 6.54 11.91 15.49
CA LEU A 126 7.54 12.55 14.64
C LEU A 126 6.91 13.84 14.11
N ASP A 127 7.63 14.93 14.26
CA ASP A 127 7.24 16.24 13.74
C ASP A 127 8.09 16.54 12.53
N ILE A 128 7.47 16.68 11.37
CA ILE A 128 8.14 16.85 10.07
C ILE A 128 8.08 18.30 9.67
N THR A 129 9.26 18.88 9.44
CA THR A 129 9.45 20.25 9.01
C THR A 129 9.65 20.30 7.49
N THR A 130 8.96 21.22 6.86
CA THR A 130 9.08 21.46 5.41
C THR A 130 9.73 22.81 5.11
N SER A 131 10.01 23.07 3.84
CA SER A 131 10.51 24.37 3.37
C SER A 131 9.49 25.50 3.55
N ASN A 132 8.21 25.18 3.66
CA ASN A 132 7.16 26.11 4.01
C ASN A 132 6.76 25.91 5.49
N PRO A 133 7.06 26.82 6.41
CA PRO A 133 6.78 26.65 7.84
C PRO A 133 5.29 26.55 8.17
N GLU A 134 4.40 26.92 7.26
CA GLU A 134 2.95 26.80 7.43
C GLU A 134 2.41 25.44 6.98
N CYS A 135 3.28 24.59 6.38
CA CYS A 135 2.93 23.28 5.85
C CYS A 135 3.78 22.19 6.51
N GLY A 136 3.44 21.79 7.72
CA GLY A 136 4.06 20.67 8.40
C GLY A 136 3.09 19.52 8.61
N PHE A 137 3.60 18.38 9.04
CA PHE A 137 2.74 17.28 9.49
C PHE A 137 3.38 16.48 10.62
N VAL A 138 2.54 15.81 11.38
CA VAL A 138 2.94 14.98 12.51
C VAL A 138 2.54 13.55 12.25
N ILE A 139 3.43 12.61 12.52
CA ILE A 139 3.13 11.19 12.49
C ILE A 139 3.03 10.70 13.94
N TRP A 140 1.87 10.18 14.33
CA TRP A 140 1.66 9.46 15.58
C TRP A 140 1.89 7.98 15.33
N MET A 141 2.96 7.45 15.92
CA MET A 141 3.33 6.05 15.78
C MET A 141 2.88 5.26 16.99
N GLY A 142 2.30 4.08 16.78
CA GLY A 142 1.93 3.11 17.79
C GLY A 142 2.36 1.70 17.42
N ALA A 143 2.73 0.90 18.44
CA ALA A 143 3.01 -0.52 18.31
C ALA A 143 2.83 -1.25 19.66
N THR A 144 2.61 -2.56 19.62
CA THR A 144 2.71 -3.44 20.78
C THR A 144 3.81 -4.46 20.52
N VAL A 145 4.86 -4.47 21.34
CA VAL A 145 6.02 -5.36 21.20
C VAL A 145 5.88 -6.58 22.10
N GLU A 146 5.97 -7.78 21.50
CA GLU A 146 5.87 -9.09 22.17
C GLU A 146 7.07 -9.99 21.89
#